data_a497a2c5ea2730d8f1340ea1f5e5b66a
#
_entry.id   a497a2c5ea2730d8f1340ea1f5e5b66a
#
_cell.length_a   1.000
_cell.length_b   1.000
_cell.length_c   1.000
_cell.angle_alpha   90.00
_cell.angle_beta   90.00
_cell.angle_gamma   90.00
#
_symmetry.space_group_name_H-M   'P 1'
#
loop_
_entity.id
_entity.type
_entity.pdbx_description
1 polymer ?
#
loop_
_entity_poly.entity_id
_entity_poly.type
_entity_poly.pdbx_seq_one_letter_code
_entity_poly.pdbx_strand_id
1 'polypeptide(L)'
;MKKVIVIGCPGSGKTTFAEKLQKETKLPLYYLDAVWHKPDKTHISREEFDERIKEIFALSEWIIDGNYNRTIEMRLKECDTVFLFDLPTEVCLQGATERIGKGRYDLPWLETELDPEFAGFIKEFKENSLPKIYNLLEKYKNEKQIVIFKSREESDEYLEKIR
;
A
#
# COMPACT_ATOMS: atom_id res chain seq x y z
N MET A 1 -2.40 -17.09 -5.30
CA MET A 1 -2.31 -15.80 -4.56
C MET A 1 -2.43 -16.10 -3.07
N LYS A 2 -1.33 -15.98 -2.36
CA LYS A 2 -1.27 -16.21 -0.90
C LYS A 2 -0.52 -15.12 -0.16
N LYS A 3 0.51 -14.54 -0.78
CA LYS A 3 1.36 -13.50 -0.19
C LYS A 3 1.34 -12.29 -1.09
N VAL A 4 0.63 -11.25 -0.68
CA VAL A 4 0.25 -10.12 -1.54
C VAL A 4 0.78 -8.82 -0.97
N ILE A 5 1.35 -7.98 -1.83
CA ILE A 5 1.63 -6.57 -1.48
C ILE A 5 0.77 -5.64 -2.33
N VAL A 6 0.29 -4.57 -1.70
CA VAL A 6 -0.47 -3.51 -2.35
C VAL A 6 0.30 -2.21 -2.15
N ILE A 7 0.82 -1.65 -3.23
CA ILE A 7 1.71 -0.49 -3.23
C ILE A 7 1.23 0.59 -4.19
N GLY A 8 1.73 1.79 -4.04
CA GLY A 8 1.39 2.92 -4.88
C GLY A 8 1.24 4.22 -4.11
N CYS A 9 0.83 5.28 -4.78
CA CYS A 9 0.69 6.60 -4.20
C CYS A 9 -0.37 6.65 -3.10
N PRO A 10 -0.12 7.37 -1.99
CA PRO A 10 -1.17 7.63 -1.00
C PRO A 10 -2.38 8.31 -1.64
N GLY A 11 -3.58 7.98 -1.18
CA GLY A 11 -4.83 8.52 -1.73
C GLY A 11 -5.31 7.82 -3.01
N SER A 12 -4.59 6.84 -3.52
CA SER A 12 -4.97 6.14 -4.76
C SER A 12 -6.09 5.10 -4.60
N GLY A 13 -6.41 4.69 -3.37
CA GLY A 13 -7.42 3.67 -3.10
C GLY A 13 -6.86 2.30 -2.73
N LYS A 14 -5.57 2.20 -2.46
CA LYS A 14 -4.90 0.94 -2.08
C LYS A 14 -5.57 0.24 -0.91
N THR A 15 -5.80 0.97 0.18
CA THR A 15 -6.36 0.40 1.41
C THR A 15 -7.78 -0.11 1.18
N THR A 16 -8.61 0.65 0.48
CA THR A 16 -9.95 0.21 0.10
C THR A 16 -9.91 -1.07 -0.73
N PHE A 17 -9.01 -1.14 -1.70
CA PHE A 17 -8.81 -2.34 -2.51
C PHE A 17 -8.34 -3.52 -1.65
N ALA A 18 -7.36 -3.30 -0.77
CA ALA A 18 -6.83 -4.35 0.10
C ALA A 18 -7.92 -4.93 1.03
N GLU A 19 -8.80 -4.08 1.56
CA GLU A 19 -9.93 -4.51 2.38
C GLU A 19 -10.95 -5.33 1.59
N LYS A 20 -11.27 -4.91 0.36
CA LYS A 20 -12.14 -5.68 -0.54
C LYS A 20 -11.49 -7.02 -0.92
N LEU A 21 -10.19 -7.01 -1.23
CA LEU A 21 -9.44 -8.23 -1.54
C LEU A 21 -9.45 -9.20 -0.36
N GLN A 22 -9.27 -8.71 0.85
CA GLN A 22 -9.39 -9.52 2.07
C GLN A 22 -10.76 -10.19 2.17
N LYS A 23 -11.83 -9.46 1.91
CA LYS A 23 -13.19 -10.01 1.95
C LYS A 23 -13.40 -11.15 0.96
N GLU A 24 -12.86 -11.01 -0.26
CA GLU A 24 -12.99 -12.02 -1.30
C GLU A 24 -12.09 -13.24 -1.06
N THR A 25 -10.83 -13.02 -0.65
CA THR A 25 -9.83 -14.08 -0.53
C THR A 25 -9.74 -14.71 0.85
N LYS A 26 -10.20 -14.02 1.88
CA LYS A 26 -10.04 -14.37 3.31
C LYS A 26 -8.60 -14.35 3.80
N LEU A 27 -7.67 -13.79 3.03
CA LEU A 27 -6.28 -13.60 3.45
C LEU A 27 -6.19 -12.57 4.58
N PRO A 28 -5.34 -12.77 5.60
CA PRO A 28 -5.16 -11.76 6.65
C PRO A 28 -4.51 -10.49 6.09
N LEU A 29 -5.02 -9.34 6.50
CA LEU A 29 -4.58 -8.02 6.04
C LEU A 29 -3.81 -7.29 7.13
N TYR A 30 -2.64 -6.78 6.76
CA TYR A 30 -1.76 -5.99 7.61
C TYR A 30 -1.53 -4.61 6.99
N TYR A 31 -1.87 -3.56 7.74
CA TYR A 31 -1.64 -2.17 7.34
C TYR A 31 -0.28 -1.71 7.85
N LEU A 32 0.63 -1.34 6.96
CA LEU A 32 1.95 -0.84 7.39
C LEU A 32 1.85 0.47 8.17
N ASP A 33 0.87 1.32 7.86
CA ASP A 33 0.61 2.53 8.64
C ASP A 33 0.27 2.21 10.09
N ALA A 34 -0.52 1.17 10.34
CA ALA A 34 -0.86 0.74 11.70
C ALA A 34 0.35 0.12 12.43
N VAL A 35 1.28 -0.51 11.69
CA VAL A 35 2.52 -1.03 12.26
C VAL A 35 3.49 0.09 12.62
N TRP A 36 3.63 1.09 11.75
CA TRP A 36 4.59 2.19 11.88
C TRP A 36 4.19 3.22 12.94
N HIS A 37 2.94 3.68 12.90
CA HIS A 37 2.47 4.76 13.76
C HIS A 37 2.02 4.27 15.13
N LYS A 38 2.32 5.09 16.16
CA LYS A 38 1.82 4.92 17.52
C LYS A 38 0.61 5.84 17.76
N PRO A 39 -0.27 5.54 18.75
CA PRO A 39 -1.42 6.39 19.05
C PRO A 39 -1.08 7.84 19.44
N ASP A 40 0.13 8.10 19.95
CA ASP A 40 0.61 9.44 20.31
C ASP A 40 1.17 10.23 19.12
N LYS A 41 0.98 9.76 17.89
CA LYS A 41 1.48 10.31 16.62
C LYS A 41 2.98 10.22 16.43
N THR A 42 3.70 9.52 17.31
CA THR A 42 5.08 9.10 17.07
C THR A 42 5.11 7.80 16.27
N HIS A 43 6.26 7.28 15.99
CA HIS A 43 6.43 6.03 15.26
C HIS A 43 7.49 5.14 15.91
N ILE A 44 7.48 3.86 15.56
CA ILE A 44 8.51 2.92 15.99
C ILE A 44 9.84 3.16 15.24
N SER A 45 10.93 2.53 15.67
CA SER A 45 12.19 2.60 14.94
C SER A 45 12.13 1.83 13.62
N ARG A 46 13.04 2.13 12.70
CA ARG A 46 13.17 1.39 11.43
C ARG A 46 13.48 -0.07 11.68
N GLU A 47 14.33 -0.36 12.65
CA GLU A 47 14.72 -1.71 13.03
C GLU A 47 13.52 -2.51 13.55
N GLU A 48 12.72 -1.91 14.43
CA GLU A 48 11.49 -2.53 14.94
C GLU A 48 10.47 -2.76 13.82
N PHE A 49 10.32 -1.78 12.93
CA PHE A 49 9.45 -1.88 11.77
C PHE A 49 9.84 -3.07 10.88
N ASP A 50 11.13 -3.20 10.56
CA ASP A 50 11.64 -4.30 9.75
C ASP A 50 11.42 -5.66 10.42
N GLU A 51 11.61 -5.76 11.73
CA GLU A 51 11.36 -7.00 12.48
C GLU A 51 9.87 -7.38 12.45
N ARG A 52 8.97 -6.41 12.62
CA ARG A 52 7.53 -6.67 12.54
C ARG A 52 7.09 -7.13 11.15
N ILE A 53 7.66 -6.54 10.09
CA ILE A 53 7.40 -7.00 8.71
C ILE A 53 7.90 -8.44 8.53
N LYS A 54 9.08 -8.79 9.04
CA LYS A 54 9.61 -10.15 8.97
C LYS A 54 8.75 -11.15 9.73
N GLU A 55 8.14 -10.76 10.84
CA GLU A 55 7.17 -11.61 11.55
C GLU A 55 5.97 -11.95 10.66
N ILE A 56 5.48 -10.98 9.85
CA ILE A 56 4.41 -11.23 8.89
C ILE A 56 4.87 -12.20 7.81
N PHE A 57 6.11 -12.06 7.30
CA PHE A 57 6.66 -12.97 6.28
C PHE A 57 6.69 -14.43 6.73
N ALA A 58 6.85 -14.67 8.03
CA ALA A 58 6.87 -16.02 8.59
C ALA A 58 5.49 -16.72 8.51
N LEU A 59 4.42 -15.97 8.31
CA LEU A 59 3.09 -16.53 8.13
C LEU A 59 2.94 -17.11 6.70
N SER A 60 2.05 -18.10 6.57
CA SER A 60 1.81 -18.77 5.29
C SER A 60 1.06 -17.91 4.27
N GLU A 61 0.24 -16.99 4.75
CA GLU A 61 -0.66 -16.17 3.94
C GLU A 61 -0.78 -14.76 4.52
N TRP A 62 -0.78 -13.75 3.66
CA TRP A 62 -0.94 -12.36 4.08
C TRP A 62 -1.19 -11.40 2.91
N ILE A 63 -1.84 -10.28 3.22
CA ILE A 63 -1.86 -9.07 2.39
C ILE A 63 -1.16 -7.99 3.19
N ILE A 64 -0.17 -7.32 2.62
CA ILE A 64 0.50 -6.17 3.22
C ILE A 64 0.17 -4.93 2.39
N ASP A 65 -0.52 -3.99 3.02
CA ASP A 65 -0.91 -2.71 2.43
C ASP A 65 0.02 -1.59 2.91
N GLY A 66 0.59 -0.85 1.97
CA GLY A 66 1.41 0.31 2.26
C GLY A 66 2.60 0.46 1.33
N ASN A 67 2.99 1.71 1.05
CA ASN A 67 4.09 1.96 0.14
C ASN A 67 5.47 1.78 0.81
N TYR A 68 5.84 2.62 1.76
CA TYR A 68 7.14 2.54 2.48
C TYR A 68 8.29 2.09 1.59
N ASN A 69 8.72 2.98 0.68
CA ASN A 69 9.67 2.71 -0.42
C ASN A 69 10.89 1.88 0.00
N ARG A 70 11.48 2.17 1.16
CA ARG A 70 12.67 1.48 1.68
C ARG A 70 12.47 -0.03 1.85
N THR A 71 11.24 -0.46 2.12
CA THR A 71 10.93 -1.87 2.41
C THR A 71 10.30 -2.62 1.23
N ILE A 72 10.07 -1.96 0.09
CA ILE A 72 9.38 -2.59 -1.05
C ILE A 72 10.15 -3.80 -1.55
N GLU A 73 11.47 -3.70 -1.75
CA GLU A 73 12.24 -4.81 -2.30
C GLU A 73 12.22 -6.04 -1.39
N MET A 74 12.36 -5.85 -0.07
CA MET A 74 12.31 -7.00 0.84
C MET A 74 10.93 -7.67 0.84
N ARG A 75 9.86 -6.90 0.66
CA ARG A 75 8.50 -7.46 0.53
C ARG A 75 8.30 -8.13 -0.83
N LEU A 76 8.87 -7.58 -1.90
CA LEU A 76 8.84 -8.20 -3.22
C LEU A 76 9.47 -9.59 -3.23
N LYS A 77 10.57 -9.78 -2.52
CA LYS A 77 11.24 -11.09 -2.42
C LYS A 77 10.34 -12.16 -1.81
N GLU A 78 9.46 -11.78 -0.90
CA GLU A 78 8.62 -12.71 -0.13
C GLU A 78 7.22 -12.92 -0.72
N CYS A 79 6.73 -11.99 -1.53
CA CYS A 79 5.37 -12.07 -2.07
C CYS A 79 5.29 -12.96 -3.32
N ASP A 80 4.08 -13.39 -3.64
CA ASP A 80 3.76 -14.02 -4.92
C ASP A 80 2.99 -13.10 -5.88
N THR A 81 2.34 -12.06 -5.34
CA THR A 81 1.47 -11.16 -6.11
C THR A 81 1.68 -9.70 -5.68
N VAL A 82 1.75 -8.82 -6.66
CA VAL A 82 1.90 -7.37 -6.46
C VAL A 82 0.77 -6.65 -7.14
N PHE A 83 0.11 -5.75 -6.41
CA PHE A 83 -0.82 -4.78 -6.98
C PHE A 83 -0.21 -3.38 -6.84
N LEU A 84 0.03 -2.72 -7.97
CA LEU A 84 0.53 -1.36 -8.03
C LEU A 84 -0.57 -0.41 -8.47
N PHE A 85 -0.85 0.61 -7.64
CA PHE A 85 -1.75 1.71 -7.97
C PHE A 85 -0.95 2.87 -8.55
N ASP A 86 -0.98 3.01 -9.88
CA ASP A 86 -0.34 4.08 -10.63
C ASP A 86 -1.41 4.99 -11.23
N LEU A 87 -2.04 5.78 -10.37
CA LEU A 87 -3.13 6.69 -10.72
C LEU A 87 -2.62 8.13 -10.94
N PRO A 88 -3.38 8.98 -11.64
CA PRO A 88 -3.03 10.40 -11.79
C PRO A 88 -2.85 11.10 -10.45
N THR A 89 -1.91 12.03 -10.38
CA THR A 89 -1.58 12.76 -9.14
C THR A 89 -2.80 13.48 -8.56
N GLU A 90 -3.64 14.07 -9.40
CA GLU A 90 -4.85 14.80 -8.99
C GLU A 90 -5.83 13.86 -8.27
N VAL A 91 -5.97 12.63 -8.76
CA VAL A 91 -6.84 11.61 -8.14
C VAL A 91 -6.31 11.24 -6.76
N CYS A 92 -5.00 11.09 -6.63
CA CYS A 92 -4.36 10.76 -5.34
C CYS A 92 -4.49 11.91 -4.33
N LEU A 93 -4.29 13.15 -4.76
CA LEU A 93 -4.48 14.34 -3.92
C LEU A 93 -5.93 14.47 -3.44
N GLN A 94 -6.88 14.28 -4.34
CA GLN A 94 -8.30 14.30 -4.00
C GLN A 94 -8.64 13.19 -3.00
N GLY A 95 -8.16 11.98 -3.24
CA GLY A 95 -8.38 10.85 -2.34
C GLY A 95 -7.80 11.07 -0.94
N ALA A 96 -6.60 11.64 -0.84
CA ALA A 96 -5.99 12.00 0.45
C ALA A 96 -6.79 13.09 1.19
N THR A 97 -7.31 14.08 0.46
CA THR A 97 -8.13 15.15 1.01
C THR A 97 -9.47 14.61 1.52
N GLU A 98 -10.11 13.72 0.78
CA GLU A 98 -11.41 13.13 1.16
C GLU A 98 -11.34 12.28 2.43
N ARG A 99 -10.15 11.75 2.80
CA ARG A 99 -9.98 10.97 4.03
C ARG A 99 -9.92 11.82 5.30
N ILE A 100 -9.69 13.12 5.18
CA ILE A 100 -9.56 14.02 6.32
C ILE A 100 -10.88 14.04 7.11
N GLY A 101 -10.79 13.95 8.44
CA GLY A 101 -11.94 13.93 9.32
C GLY A 101 -12.69 12.60 9.39
N LYS A 102 -12.23 11.57 8.66
CA LYS A 102 -12.84 10.23 8.66
C LYS A 102 -11.95 9.23 9.41
N GLY A 103 -12.58 8.40 10.23
CA GLY A 103 -11.87 7.29 10.89
C GLY A 103 -11.37 6.27 9.88
N ARG A 104 -10.15 5.75 10.10
CA ARG A 104 -9.51 4.74 9.27
C ARG A 104 -8.98 3.61 10.14
N TYR A 105 -9.04 2.38 9.65
CA TYR A 105 -8.50 1.22 10.36
C TYR A 105 -6.97 1.19 10.38
N ASP A 106 -6.31 1.89 9.44
CA ASP A 106 -4.87 1.91 9.29
C ASP A 106 -4.16 3.01 10.09
N LEU A 107 -4.91 3.96 10.70
CA LEU A 107 -4.37 5.01 11.56
C LEU A 107 -5.05 5.02 12.93
N PRO A 108 -4.28 5.19 14.02
CA PRO A 108 -4.82 5.23 15.37
C PRO A 108 -5.39 6.60 15.79
N TRP A 109 -5.45 7.58 14.90
CA TRP A 109 -6.03 8.90 15.15
C TRP A 109 -6.81 9.41 13.95
N LEU A 110 -7.54 10.50 14.16
CA LEU A 110 -8.30 11.19 13.12
C LEU A 110 -7.45 12.32 12.52
N GLU A 111 -7.28 12.35 11.21
CA GLU A 111 -6.63 13.46 10.51
C GLU A 111 -7.58 14.65 10.41
N THR A 112 -7.10 15.84 10.76
CA THR A 112 -7.89 17.09 10.76
C THR A 112 -7.60 17.99 9.58
N GLU A 113 -6.42 17.85 8.96
CA GLU A 113 -6.00 18.62 7.78
C GLU A 113 -4.99 17.83 6.95
N LEU A 114 -4.85 18.18 5.68
CA LEU A 114 -3.84 17.59 4.82
C LEU A 114 -2.48 18.24 5.11
N ASP A 115 -1.54 17.44 5.63
CA ASP A 115 -0.18 17.87 5.89
C ASP A 115 0.49 18.33 4.59
N PRO A 116 1.07 19.56 4.53
CA PRO A 116 1.78 20.05 3.36
C PRO A 116 2.92 19.18 2.88
N GLU A 117 3.68 18.55 3.79
CA GLU A 117 4.77 17.62 3.43
C GLU A 117 4.20 16.36 2.77
N PHE A 118 3.10 15.86 3.27
CA PHE A 118 2.41 14.71 2.71
C PHE A 118 1.83 15.01 1.33
N ALA A 119 1.22 16.18 1.16
CA ALA A 119 0.74 16.65 -0.14
C ALA A 119 1.90 16.79 -1.15
N GLY A 120 3.05 17.30 -0.70
CA GLY A 120 4.27 17.40 -1.50
C GLY A 120 4.78 16.02 -1.93
N PHE A 121 4.77 15.05 -1.03
CA PHE A 121 5.14 13.66 -1.34
C PHE A 121 4.23 13.06 -2.43
N ILE A 122 2.92 13.30 -2.36
CA ILE A 122 1.98 12.85 -3.39
C ILE A 122 2.28 13.50 -4.74
N LYS A 123 2.52 14.82 -4.76
CA LYS A 123 2.82 15.57 -5.99
C LYS A 123 4.10 15.09 -6.68
N GLU A 124 5.09 14.69 -5.90
CA GLU A 124 6.39 14.25 -6.41
C GLU A 124 6.49 12.73 -6.62
N PHE A 125 5.45 11.99 -6.27
CA PHE A 125 5.48 10.52 -6.29
C PHE A 125 5.82 9.94 -7.65
N LYS A 126 5.25 10.49 -8.74
CA LYS A 126 5.51 10.00 -10.10
C LYS A 126 6.95 10.19 -10.54
N GLU A 127 7.61 11.26 -10.08
CA GLU A 127 8.99 11.56 -10.46
C GLU A 127 10.01 10.89 -9.55
N ASN A 128 9.74 10.84 -8.26
CA ASN A 128 10.71 10.41 -7.25
C ASN A 128 10.56 8.95 -6.81
N SER A 129 9.34 8.44 -6.74
CA SER A 129 9.07 7.08 -6.21
C SER A 129 8.72 6.08 -7.30
N LEU A 130 7.84 6.44 -8.20
CA LEU A 130 7.27 5.51 -9.18
C LEU A 130 8.33 4.90 -10.12
N PRO A 131 9.32 5.64 -10.65
CA PRO A 131 10.36 5.04 -11.50
C PRO A 131 11.16 3.95 -10.78
N LYS A 132 11.45 4.15 -9.50
CA LYS A 132 12.16 3.15 -8.67
C LYS A 132 11.31 1.90 -8.48
N ILE A 133 10.01 2.08 -8.25
CA ILE A 133 9.05 0.97 -8.12
C ILE A 133 9.01 0.17 -9.43
N TYR A 134 8.86 0.81 -10.58
CA TYR A 134 8.86 0.13 -11.88
C TYR A 134 10.16 -0.62 -12.14
N ASN A 135 11.31 -0.07 -11.76
CA ASN A 135 12.59 -0.78 -11.89
C ASN A 135 12.63 -2.06 -11.03
N LEU A 136 12.11 -2.00 -9.82
CA LEU A 136 11.98 -3.19 -8.97
C LEU A 136 11.02 -4.23 -9.56
N LEU A 137 9.88 -3.79 -10.07
CA LEU A 137 8.91 -4.69 -10.69
C LEU A 137 9.50 -5.37 -11.93
N GLU A 138 10.26 -4.65 -12.74
CA GLU A 138 10.96 -5.21 -13.90
C GLU A 138 11.95 -6.31 -13.48
N LYS A 139 12.67 -6.09 -12.38
CA LYS A 139 13.63 -7.06 -11.83
C LYS A 139 12.97 -8.39 -11.43
N TYR A 140 11.73 -8.34 -10.92
CA TYR A 140 11.02 -9.49 -10.37
C TYR A 140 9.88 -10.00 -11.26
N LYS A 141 9.68 -9.45 -12.45
CA LYS A 141 8.51 -9.73 -13.31
C LYS A 141 8.30 -11.18 -13.68
N ASN A 142 9.39 -11.97 -13.79
CA ASN A 142 9.31 -13.39 -14.17
C ASN A 142 9.01 -14.31 -12.99
N GLU A 143 9.11 -13.80 -11.77
CA GLU A 143 8.93 -14.57 -10.53
C GLU A 143 7.61 -14.29 -9.83
N LYS A 144 7.00 -13.13 -10.11
CA LYS A 144 5.82 -12.63 -9.40
C LYS A 144 4.70 -12.31 -10.37
N GLN A 145 3.46 -12.47 -9.91
CA GLN A 145 2.31 -11.93 -10.62
C GLN A 145 2.22 -10.43 -10.32
N ILE A 146 2.31 -9.59 -11.34
CA ILE A 146 2.28 -8.15 -11.21
C ILE A 146 1.06 -7.60 -11.91
N VAL A 147 0.22 -6.87 -11.18
CA VAL A 147 -0.99 -6.23 -11.69
C VAL A 147 -0.88 -4.73 -11.43
N ILE A 148 -0.99 -3.93 -12.49
CA ILE A 148 -0.90 -2.47 -12.40
C ILE A 148 -2.26 -1.88 -12.71
N PHE A 149 -2.78 -1.06 -11.79
CA PHE A 149 -4.02 -0.33 -11.97
C PHE A 149 -3.73 1.14 -12.29
N LYS A 150 -4.31 1.63 -13.36
CA LYS A 150 -4.25 3.04 -13.78
C LYS A 150 -5.48 3.83 -13.32
N SER A 151 -6.51 3.15 -12.82
CA SER A 151 -7.73 3.74 -12.30
C SER A 151 -8.33 2.87 -11.21
N ARG A 152 -9.23 3.44 -10.41
CA ARG A 152 -9.97 2.68 -9.39
C ARG A 152 -10.94 1.68 -10.04
N GLU A 153 -11.50 2.05 -11.18
CA GLU A 153 -12.40 1.20 -11.97
C GLU A 153 -11.71 -0.11 -12.36
N GLU A 154 -10.45 -0.05 -12.82
CA GLU A 154 -9.68 -1.25 -13.15
C GLU A 154 -9.51 -2.17 -11.94
N SER A 155 -9.29 -1.60 -10.75
CA SER A 155 -9.16 -2.39 -9.52
C SER A 155 -10.49 -3.04 -9.11
N ASP A 156 -11.60 -2.34 -9.28
CA ASP A 156 -12.94 -2.89 -9.01
C ASP A 156 -13.27 -4.02 -10.00
N GLU A 157 -13.00 -3.84 -11.27
CA GLU A 157 -13.18 -4.87 -12.31
C GLU A 157 -12.34 -6.13 -12.02
N TYR A 158 -11.12 -5.96 -11.53
CA TYR A 158 -10.29 -7.09 -11.12
C TYR A 158 -10.95 -7.89 -9.99
N LEU A 159 -11.46 -7.19 -8.97
CA LEU A 159 -12.15 -7.85 -7.85
C LEU A 159 -13.40 -8.61 -8.29
N GLU A 160 -14.16 -8.08 -9.25
CA GLU A 160 -15.32 -8.78 -9.80
C GLU A 160 -14.93 -10.08 -10.50
N LYS A 161 -13.78 -10.12 -11.17
CA LYS A 161 -13.32 -11.32 -11.88
C LYS A 161 -12.84 -12.44 -10.96
N ILE A 162 -12.40 -12.12 -9.75
CA ILE A 162 -11.90 -13.12 -8.79
C ILE A 162 -12.96 -13.61 -7.80
N ARG A 163 -14.16 -13.05 -7.82
CA ARG A 163 -15.29 -13.48 -6.99
C ARG A 163 -15.75 -14.91 -7.25
#